data_a18e34a32fc76dac1036fd04ee7b4709
#
_entry.id   a18e34a32fc76dac1036fd04ee7b4709
#
_cell.length_a   1.000
_cell.length_b   1.000
_cell.length_c   1.000
_cell.angle_alpha   90.00
_cell.angle_beta   90.00
_cell.angle_gamma   90.00
#
_symmetry.space_group_name_H-M   'P 1'
#
loop_
_entity.id
_entity.type
_entity.pdbx_description
1 polymer ?
#
loop_
_entity_poly.entity_id
_entity_poly.type
_entity_poly.pdbx_seq_one_letter_code
_entity_poly.pdbx_strand_id
1 'polypeptide(L)'
;MTVPSRLRRLLTAALPAVAAVVFTACNSNYPNSIFHHHTEFNRDVGFLFSILIWLGSFVFVFVEGILLYTIFRYRRRSESDRPEHVHGNTTLEILWTAIPALILAFIAVPTVRTIFKTQAKAKADALQVEVVGHQWWWEFRYPQYKITTANELYLPVGRTVNFTLRTQDVLHSFWIPQMGGKRDLIANHPNYLWFTPDSVGEQAWNGFCVEYCGASHANMRFRTFTVTPEQFAAWAAHQVTPAAFGAVAPAGAAGAPAPAAAGAAPAAGAAAPAATDSAKGPASSTAQQAQVAAGAAGATGPGSTVAAPNGPQAAGATNRPDGQNVATPAGGATVQQAGFVAFPRDRMPPHTIPNTPLPAALRFNDALVGDAERGRALLSAGQGGCVGCHMINGNPVMMGVLGPNLTHVGSRTSIAGGLFPNDPKHLARWIKNSRAMKPGVIMPTLGKGETDPVTKAAVPMGLSDEQIADIVAYLQALK
;
A
#
# COMPACT_ATOMS: atom_id res chain seq x y z
N MET A 1 60.40 -1.43 -4.88
CA MET A 1 60.00 -2.01 -3.57
C MET A 1 59.22 -3.26 -3.87
N THR A 2 59.78 -4.42 -3.52
CA THR A 2 59.06 -5.69 -3.62
C THR A 2 58.04 -5.76 -2.49
N VAL A 3 56.78 -5.98 -2.83
CA VAL A 3 55.72 -6.22 -1.84
C VAL A 3 56.18 -7.38 -0.94
N PRO A 4 56.17 -7.22 0.41
CA PRO A 4 56.56 -8.28 1.31
C PRO A 4 55.82 -9.56 1.00
N SER A 5 56.51 -10.70 1.01
CA SER A 5 55.95 -11.99 0.61
C SER A 5 54.68 -12.36 1.42
N ARG A 6 54.60 -11.93 2.69
CA ARG A 6 53.39 -12.11 3.54
C ARG A 6 52.20 -11.30 3.04
N LEU A 7 52.39 -10.05 2.63
CA LEU A 7 51.32 -9.18 2.14
C LEU A 7 50.82 -9.68 0.77
N ARG A 8 51.70 -10.17 -0.10
CA ARG A 8 51.34 -10.80 -1.36
C ARG A 8 50.49 -12.06 -1.16
N ARG A 9 50.83 -12.91 -0.18
CA ARG A 9 50.04 -14.10 0.16
C ARG A 9 48.68 -13.73 0.76
N LEU A 10 48.60 -12.71 1.59
CA LEU A 10 47.31 -12.21 2.13
C LEU A 10 46.42 -11.66 1.03
N LEU A 11 46.95 -10.88 0.10
CA LEU A 11 46.20 -10.34 -1.03
C LEU A 11 45.72 -11.44 -1.97
N THR A 12 46.56 -12.45 -2.27
CA THR A 12 46.18 -13.57 -3.12
C THR A 12 45.14 -14.49 -2.48
N ALA A 13 45.12 -14.59 -1.13
CA ALA A 13 44.08 -15.34 -0.40
C ALA A 13 42.79 -14.52 -0.19
N ALA A 14 42.90 -13.20 -0.01
CA ALA A 14 41.74 -12.33 0.17
C ALA A 14 40.92 -12.14 -1.11
N LEU A 15 41.58 -12.13 -2.28
CA LEU A 15 40.86 -11.94 -3.56
C LEU A 15 39.80 -13.02 -3.86
N PRO A 16 40.07 -14.33 -3.75
CA PRO A 16 39.05 -15.34 -3.94
C PRO A 16 37.98 -15.33 -2.85
N ALA A 17 38.34 -14.97 -1.59
CA ALA A 17 37.37 -14.83 -0.51
C ALA A 17 36.40 -13.68 -0.78
N VAL A 18 36.90 -12.52 -1.21
CA VAL A 18 36.07 -11.38 -1.61
C VAL A 18 35.22 -11.74 -2.83
N ALA A 19 35.81 -12.41 -3.83
CA ALA A 19 35.04 -12.88 -5.00
C ALA A 19 33.92 -13.85 -4.58
N ALA A 20 34.20 -14.81 -3.71
CA ALA A 20 33.18 -15.73 -3.18
C ALA A 20 32.05 -15.00 -2.46
N VAL A 21 32.37 -14.01 -1.61
CA VAL A 21 31.36 -13.17 -0.92
C VAL A 21 30.54 -12.38 -1.93
N VAL A 22 31.16 -11.76 -2.93
CA VAL A 22 30.44 -11.01 -3.98
C VAL A 22 29.53 -11.92 -4.78
N PHE A 23 29.99 -13.11 -5.18
CA PHE A 23 29.16 -14.05 -5.95
C PHE A 23 28.03 -14.69 -5.13
N THR A 24 28.22 -14.91 -3.83
CA THR A 24 27.14 -15.41 -2.95
C THR A 24 26.14 -14.34 -2.55
N ALA A 25 26.52 -13.07 -2.58
CA ALA A 25 25.64 -11.93 -2.31
C ALA A 25 24.63 -11.66 -3.46
N CYS A 26 24.90 -12.19 -4.66
CA CYS A 26 24.02 -12.04 -5.84
C CYS A 26 22.87 -13.06 -5.85
N ASN A 27 22.26 -13.36 -4.71
CA ASN A 27 21.07 -14.23 -4.69
C ASN A 27 19.87 -13.45 -5.23
N SER A 28 19.27 -13.93 -6.32
CA SER A 28 18.11 -13.32 -6.97
C SER A 28 16.80 -13.47 -6.18
N ASN A 29 16.77 -14.32 -5.15
CA ASN A 29 15.55 -14.65 -4.39
C ASN A 29 15.29 -13.73 -3.19
N TYR A 30 15.68 -12.46 -3.29
CA TYR A 30 15.33 -11.48 -2.26
C TYR A 30 13.82 -11.17 -2.30
N PRO A 31 13.14 -11.26 -1.16
CA PRO A 31 11.76 -10.78 -1.06
C PRO A 31 11.70 -9.30 -1.46
N ASN A 32 10.65 -8.94 -2.19
CA ASN A 32 10.43 -7.58 -2.67
C ASN A 32 11.51 -7.06 -3.66
N SER A 33 12.21 -7.96 -4.35
CA SER A 33 13.20 -7.59 -5.36
C SER A 33 12.56 -6.86 -6.53
N ILE A 34 13.09 -5.69 -6.87
CA ILE A 34 12.68 -4.93 -8.08
C ILE A 34 13.16 -5.58 -9.38
N PHE A 35 14.01 -6.60 -9.30
CA PHE A 35 14.50 -7.36 -10.47
C PHE A 35 13.56 -8.50 -10.88
N HIS A 36 12.55 -8.80 -10.06
CA HIS A 36 11.50 -9.75 -10.42
C HIS A 36 10.33 -8.98 -10.99
N HIS A 37 10.08 -9.16 -12.28
CA HIS A 37 9.12 -8.37 -13.03
C HIS A 37 7.85 -9.17 -13.31
N HIS A 38 6.73 -8.76 -12.72
CA HIS A 38 5.42 -9.41 -12.88
C HIS A 38 4.39 -8.53 -13.59
N THR A 39 4.87 -7.46 -14.24
CA THR A 39 4.07 -6.58 -15.10
C THR A 39 4.92 -6.02 -16.22
N GLU A 40 4.29 -5.56 -17.30
CA GLU A 40 4.95 -4.84 -18.39
C GLU A 40 5.59 -3.52 -17.90
N PHE A 41 4.93 -2.82 -16.98
CA PHE A 41 5.46 -1.60 -16.39
C PHE A 41 6.81 -1.84 -15.70
N ASN A 42 6.87 -2.89 -14.88
CA ASN A 42 8.09 -3.20 -14.13
C ASN A 42 9.21 -3.69 -15.03
N ARG A 43 8.89 -4.40 -16.13
CA ARG A 43 9.89 -4.79 -17.14
C ARG A 43 10.52 -3.59 -17.83
N ASP A 44 9.70 -2.61 -18.24
CA ASP A 44 10.21 -1.39 -18.89
C ASP A 44 11.14 -0.59 -17.97
N VAL A 45 10.74 -0.41 -16.71
CA VAL A 45 11.57 0.27 -15.70
C VAL A 45 12.82 -0.53 -15.38
N GLY A 46 12.70 -1.86 -15.24
CA GLY A 46 13.82 -2.76 -14.99
C GLY A 46 14.84 -2.78 -16.13
N PHE A 47 14.40 -2.66 -17.37
CA PHE A 47 15.28 -2.52 -18.53
C PHE A 47 16.12 -1.24 -18.45
N LEU A 48 15.50 -0.10 -18.17
CA LEU A 48 16.23 1.16 -17.97
C LEU A 48 17.22 1.07 -16.80
N PHE A 49 16.79 0.50 -15.71
CA PHE A 49 17.64 0.32 -14.53
C PHE A 49 18.86 -0.55 -14.85
N SER A 50 18.67 -1.61 -15.64
CA SER A 50 19.76 -2.48 -16.09
C SER A 50 20.79 -1.73 -16.95
N ILE A 51 20.34 -0.88 -17.89
CA ILE A 51 21.23 -0.04 -18.68
C ILE A 51 22.06 0.88 -17.76
N LEU A 52 21.40 1.55 -16.81
CA LEU A 52 22.06 2.45 -15.87
C LEU A 52 23.08 1.74 -14.98
N ILE A 53 22.77 0.56 -14.48
CA ILE A 53 23.69 -0.24 -13.65
C ILE A 53 24.93 -0.64 -14.44
N TRP A 54 24.76 -1.15 -15.67
CA TRP A 54 25.89 -1.59 -16.47
C TRP A 54 26.79 -0.42 -16.87
N LEU A 55 26.21 0.67 -17.39
CA LEU A 55 26.98 1.85 -17.76
C LEU A 55 27.63 2.53 -16.55
N GLY A 56 26.88 2.67 -15.45
CA GLY A 56 27.41 3.24 -14.22
C GLY A 56 28.53 2.40 -13.61
N SER A 57 28.38 1.07 -13.62
CA SER A 57 29.44 0.15 -13.15
C SER A 57 30.70 0.24 -14.01
N PHE A 58 30.54 0.33 -15.33
CA PHE A 58 31.67 0.51 -16.25
C PHE A 58 32.42 1.82 -15.94
N VAL A 59 31.69 2.94 -15.87
CA VAL A 59 32.30 4.25 -15.55
C VAL A 59 32.96 4.22 -14.17
N PHE A 60 32.30 3.66 -13.17
CA PHE A 60 32.86 3.54 -11.81
C PHE A 60 34.17 2.76 -11.81
N VAL A 61 34.20 1.55 -12.37
CA VAL A 61 35.42 0.71 -12.43
C VAL A 61 36.53 1.40 -13.20
N PHE A 62 36.20 2.09 -14.30
CA PHE A 62 37.15 2.84 -15.12
C PHE A 62 37.78 4.00 -14.32
N VAL A 63 36.98 4.83 -13.69
CA VAL A 63 37.45 6.00 -12.92
C VAL A 63 38.24 5.57 -11.70
N GLU A 64 37.73 4.59 -10.92
CA GLU A 64 38.44 4.05 -9.75
C GLU A 64 39.75 3.38 -10.15
N GLY A 65 39.79 2.68 -11.28
CA GLY A 65 40.98 2.07 -11.84
C GLY A 65 42.08 3.13 -12.16
N ILE A 66 41.68 4.21 -12.83
CA ILE A 66 42.58 5.33 -13.13
C ILE A 66 43.06 6.00 -11.82
N LEU A 67 42.16 6.25 -10.88
CA LEU A 67 42.46 6.86 -9.59
C LEU A 67 43.51 6.03 -8.82
N LEU A 68 43.24 4.74 -8.67
CA LEU A 68 44.14 3.81 -8.00
C LEU A 68 45.51 3.75 -8.72
N TYR A 69 45.51 3.63 -10.05
CA TYR A 69 46.76 3.68 -10.85
C TYR A 69 47.56 4.96 -10.57
N THR A 70 46.87 6.11 -10.56
CA THR A 70 47.52 7.42 -10.34
C THR A 70 48.11 7.50 -8.93
N ILE A 71 47.35 7.09 -7.90
CA ILE A 71 47.82 7.08 -6.51
C ILE A 71 49.09 6.21 -6.35
N PHE A 72 49.09 4.99 -6.93
CA PHE A 72 50.24 4.10 -6.79
C PHE A 72 51.41 4.50 -7.68
N ARG A 73 51.16 4.99 -8.89
CA ARG A 73 52.25 5.30 -9.87
C ARG A 73 52.91 6.63 -9.58
N TYR A 74 52.15 7.66 -9.20
CA TYR A 74 52.62 9.04 -9.05
C TYR A 74 52.77 9.49 -7.59
N ARG A 75 52.71 8.56 -6.62
CA ARG A 75 52.93 8.90 -5.22
C ARG A 75 54.34 9.50 -5.03
N ARG A 76 54.45 10.55 -4.22
CA ARG A 76 55.72 11.15 -3.82
C ARG A 76 56.61 10.11 -3.11
N ARG A 77 57.83 9.90 -3.57
CA ARG A 77 58.78 8.93 -3.02
C ARG A 77 59.94 9.57 -2.28
N SER A 78 60.24 10.84 -2.59
CA SER A 78 61.31 11.62 -1.98
C SER A 78 60.89 13.06 -1.76
N GLU A 79 61.50 13.74 -0.84
CA GLU A 79 61.28 15.17 -0.63
C GLU A 79 61.80 16.04 -1.80
N SER A 80 62.74 15.51 -2.57
CA SER A 80 63.24 16.14 -3.78
C SER A 80 62.37 15.95 -5.00
N ASP A 81 61.35 15.04 -4.93
CA ASP A 81 60.42 14.83 -6.05
C ASP A 81 59.54 16.07 -6.24
N ARG A 82 59.79 16.80 -7.32
CA ARG A 82 58.96 17.92 -7.74
C ARG A 82 58.09 17.49 -8.91
N PRO A 83 56.76 17.75 -8.87
CA PRO A 83 55.91 17.45 -10.00
C PRO A 83 56.31 18.30 -11.21
N GLU A 84 56.36 17.69 -12.37
CA GLU A 84 56.55 18.40 -13.63
C GLU A 84 55.27 19.19 -13.98
N HIS A 85 55.47 20.42 -14.43
CA HIS A 85 54.34 21.25 -14.88
C HIS A 85 53.82 20.72 -16.22
N VAL A 86 52.69 20.07 -16.21
CA VAL A 86 52.01 19.59 -17.41
C VAL A 86 50.91 20.58 -17.79
N HIS A 87 51.00 21.13 -19.00
CA HIS A 87 49.93 21.93 -19.60
C HIS A 87 48.76 21.04 -19.99
N GLY A 88 47.53 21.60 -20.05
CA GLY A 88 46.33 20.88 -20.45
C GLY A 88 46.47 20.23 -21.84
N ASN A 89 45.68 19.21 -22.09
CA ASN A 89 45.56 18.54 -23.39
C ASN A 89 44.16 18.71 -23.95
N THR A 90 43.97 19.65 -24.86
CA THR A 90 42.68 20.00 -25.44
C THR A 90 41.96 18.81 -26.04
N THR A 91 42.67 17.85 -26.64
CA THR A 91 42.03 16.64 -27.19
C THR A 91 41.42 15.78 -26.09
N LEU A 92 42.14 15.56 -24.99
CA LEU A 92 41.62 14.82 -23.84
C LEU A 92 40.46 15.58 -23.18
N GLU A 93 40.53 16.89 -23.07
CA GLU A 93 39.46 17.73 -22.52
C GLU A 93 38.15 17.61 -23.34
N ILE A 94 38.26 17.66 -24.66
CA ILE A 94 37.14 17.44 -25.56
C ILE A 94 36.58 16.01 -25.40
N LEU A 95 37.46 15.00 -25.36
CA LEU A 95 37.02 13.59 -25.26
C LEU A 95 36.29 13.31 -23.96
N TRP A 96 36.82 13.74 -22.78
CA TRP A 96 36.16 13.46 -21.52
C TRP A 96 34.90 14.30 -21.29
N THR A 97 34.65 15.33 -22.10
CA THR A 97 33.39 16.06 -22.13
C THR A 97 32.39 15.42 -23.11
N ALA A 98 32.84 15.10 -24.31
CA ALA A 98 31.97 14.59 -25.37
C ALA A 98 31.47 13.16 -25.09
N ILE A 99 32.34 12.27 -24.58
CA ILE A 99 31.96 10.87 -24.33
C ILE A 99 30.81 10.76 -23.30
N PRO A 100 30.89 11.38 -22.09
CA PRO A 100 29.76 11.37 -21.15
C PRO A 100 28.50 12.03 -21.72
N ALA A 101 28.63 13.13 -22.48
CA ALA A 101 27.47 13.76 -23.12
C ALA A 101 26.77 12.82 -24.10
N LEU A 102 27.51 12.07 -24.90
CA LEU A 102 26.96 11.07 -25.82
C LEU A 102 26.30 9.90 -25.08
N ILE A 103 26.90 9.43 -23.96
CA ILE A 103 26.30 8.40 -23.10
C ILE A 103 24.95 8.88 -22.56
N LEU A 104 24.88 10.12 -22.04
CA LEU A 104 23.65 10.70 -21.54
C LEU A 104 22.58 10.84 -22.64
N ALA A 105 22.98 11.29 -23.83
CA ALA A 105 22.09 11.37 -24.99
C ALA A 105 21.53 9.99 -25.38
N PHE A 106 22.37 8.96 -25.34
CA PHE A 106 21.95 7.58 -25.59
C PHE A 106 20.92 7.10 -24.55
N ILE A 107 21.15 7.36 -23.26
CA ILE A 107 20.24 6.98 -22.17
C ILE A 107 18.92 7.78 -22.23
N ALA A 108 18.95 9.03 -22.66
CA ALA A 108 17.77 9.89 -22.75
C ALA A 108 16.66 9.29 -23.64
N VAL A 109 17.03 8.64 -24.74
CA VAL A 109 16.04 8.09 -25.69
C VAL A 109 15.15 7.03 -25.04
N PRO A 110 15.67 5.93 -24.48
CA PRO A 110 14.82 4.93 -23.81
C PRO A 110 14.13 5.51 -22.56
N THR A 111 14.75 6.44 -21.85
CA THR A 111 14.13 7.10 -20.69
C THR A 111 12.87 7.86 -21.09
N VAL A 112 12.96 8.71 -22.10
CA VAL A 112 11.82 9.50 -22.59
C VAL A 112 10.70 8.58 -23.12
N ARG A 113 11.05 7.52 -23.87
CA ARG A 113 10.07 6.52 -24.33
C ARG A 113 9.35 5.84 -23.16
N THR A 114 10.08 5.43 -22.13
CA THR A 114 9.49 4.78 -20.96
C THR A 114 8.60 5.73 -20.17
N ILE A 115 8.99 7.00 -20.02
CA ILE A 115 8.16 8.02 -19.37
C ILE A 115 6.82 8.15 -20.12
N PHE A 116 6.84 8.36 -21.43
CA PHE A 116 5.60 8.49 -22.20
C PHE A 116 4.73 7.23 -22.15
N LYS A 117 5.33 6.04 -22.18
CA LYS A 117 4.61 4.78 -22.08
C LYS A 117 3.94 4.62 -20.71
N THR A 118 4.68 4.84 -19.63
CA THR A 118 4.20 4.63 -18.24
C THR A 118 3.26 5.73 -17.74
N GLN A 119 3.28 6.92 -18.38
CA GLN A 119 2.36 8.02 -18.10
C GLN A 119 1.13 8.03 -19.02
N ALA A 120 1.09 7.17 -20.05
CA ALA A 120 -0.08 7.05 -20.91
C ALA A 120 -1.32 6.65 -20.08
N LYS A 121 -2.49 7.02 -20.58
CA LYS A 121 -3.76 6.59 -19.96
C LYS A 121 -3.92 5.08 -20.09
N ALA A 122 -4.43 4.45 -19.05
CA ALA A 122 -4.82 3.06 -19.09
C ALA A 122 -5.91 2.83 -20.16
N LYS A 123 -6.04 1.58 -20.62
CA LYS A 123 -7.10 1.18 -21.56
C LYS A 123 -8.48 1.44 -20.96
N ALA A 124 -9.47 1.72 -21.79
CA ALA A 124 -10.83 2.04 -21.34
C ALA A 124 -11.51 0.88 -20.59
N ASP A 125 -11.15 -0.36 -20.90
CA ASP A 125 -11.65 -1.60 -20.28
C ASP A 125 -10.93 -2.00 -18.99
N ALA A 126 -9.95 -1.18 -18.57
CA ALA A 126 -9.17 -1.43 -17.37
C ALA A 126 -10.06 -1.53 -16.12
N LEU A 127 -9.67 -2.43 -15.21
CA LEU A 127 -10.23 -2.46 -13.87
C LEU A 127 -9.88 -1.17 -13.13
N GLN A 128 -10.89 -0.44 -12.67
CA GLN A 128 -10.66 0.78 -11.90
C GLN A 128 -10.52 0.44 -10.41
N VAL A 129 -9.44 0.89 -9.80
CA VAL A 129 -9.19 0.78 -8.36
C VAL A 129 -8.81 2.16 -7.84
N GLU A 130 -9.59 2.69 -6.91
CA GLU A 130 -9.20 3.87 -6.16
C GLU A 130 -8.43 3.44 -4.91
N VAL A 131 -7.23 3.97 -4.75
CA VAL A 131 -6.37 3.75 -3.58
C VAL A 131 -6.40 5.00 -2.75
N VAL A 132 -6.85 4.89 -1.51
CA VAL A 132 -6.88 6.00 -0.57
C VAL A 132 -5.91 5.71 0.58
N GLY A 133 -4.92 6.58 0.77
CA GLY A 133 -4.00 6.54 1.89
C GLY A 133 -4.60 7.22 3.12
N HIS A 134 -4.48 6.56 4.26
CA HIS A 134 -4.81 7.09 5.59
C HIS A 134 -3.63 6.88 6.52
N GLN A 135 -3.47 7.69 7.54
CA GLN A 135 -2.49 7.46 8.61
C GLN A 135 -3.00 6.36 9.57
N TRP A 136 -2.52 5.11 9.51
CA TRP A 136 -1.51 4.48 8.64
C TRP A 136 -2.06 3.16 8.14
N TRP A 137 -2.96 3.21 7.18
CA TRP A 137 -3.59 2.06 6.54
C TRP A 137 -4.03 2.43 5.12
N TRP A 138 -4.36 1.41 4.32
CA TRP A 138 -4.77 1.57 2.93
C TRP A 138 -6.21 1.17 2.72
N GLU A 139 -6.98 2.02 2.05
CA GLU A 139 -8.32 1.71 1.59
C GLU A 139 -8.28 1.48 0.08
N PHE A 140 -8.92 0.39 -0.36
CA PHE A 140 -9.06 0.03 -1.76
C PHE A 140 -10.53 0.00 -2.12
N ARG A 141 -10.91 0.84 -3.10
CA ARG A 141 -12.25 0.90 -3.63
C ARG A 141 -12.25 0.40 -5.05
N TYR A 142 -13.23 -0.44 -5.40
CA TYR A 142 -13.47 -0.95 -6.75
C TYR A 142 -14.82 -0.42 -7.23
N PRO A 143 -14.89 0.75 -7.88
CA PRO A 143 -16.15 1.43 -8.20
C PRO A 143 -17.08 0.59 -9.09
N GLN A 144 -16.52 -0.16 -10.04
CA GLN A 144 -17.24 -1.04 -10.95
C GLN A 144 -18.00 -2.16 -10.21
N TYR A 145 -17.57 -2.54 -9.02
CA TYR A 145 -18.12 -3.61 -8.19
C TYR A 145 -18.78 -3.09 -6.90
N LYS A 146 -18.68 -1.79 -6.61
CA LYS A 146 -19.15 -1.17 -5.35
C LYS A 146 -18.51 -1.80 -4.10
N ILE A 147 -17.25 -2.21 -4.19
CA ILE A 147 -16.49 -2.82 -3.11
C ILE A 147 -15.58 -1.78 -2.46
N THR A 148 -15.51 -1.81 -1.12
CA THR A 148 -14.52 -1.10 -0.32
C THR A 148 -13.89 -2.07 0.66
N THR A 149 -12.58 -2.25 0.56
CA THR A 149 -11.80 -3.11 1.46
C THR A 149 -10.58 -2.38 2.00
N ALA A 150 -9.82 -3.01 2.89
CA ALA A 150 -8.68 -2.38 3.55
C ALA A 150 -7.47 -3.32 3.66
N ASN A 151 -6.30 -2.79 3.34
CA ASN A 151 -4.98 -3.42 3.48
C ASN A 151 -4.77 -4.72 2.69
N GLU A 152 -5.75 -5.17 1.91
CA GLU A 152 -5.65 -6.30 0.99
C GLU A 152 -6.22 -5.91 -0.38
N LEU A 153 -5.38 -6.02 -1.39
CA LEU A 153 -5.66 -5.63 -2.78
C LEU A 153 -5.70 -6.88 -3.65
N TYR A 154 -6.83 -7.16 -4.30
CA TYR A 154 -7.00 -8.29 -5.21
C TYR A 154 -6.94 -7.82 -6.66
N LEU A 155 -6.10 -8.46 -7.46
CA LEU A 155 -5.85 -8.09 -8.86
C LEU A 155 -5.99 -9.33 -9.77
N PRO A 156 -6.85 -9.27 -10.81
CA PRO A 156 -6.93 -10.34 -11.79
C PRO A 156 -5.73 -10.30 -12.73
N VAL A 157 -5.11 -11.45 -13.00
CA VAL A 157 -4.04 -11.55 -14.00
C VAL A 157 -4.60 -11.35 -15.41
N GLY A 158 -3.78 -10.80 -16.30
CA GLY A 158 -4.12 -10.56 -17.69
C GLY A 158 -5.05 -9.37 -17.95
N ARG A 159 -5.58 -8.74 -16.91
CA ARG A 159 -6.41 -7.52 -17.01
C ARG A 159 -5.65 -6.30 -16.53
N THR A 160 -5.60 -5.27 -17.37
CA THR A 160 -5.01 -3.97 -16.95
C THR A 160 -5.80 -3.40 -15.79
N VAL A 161 -5.09 -2.92 -14.79
CA VAL A 161 -5.64 -2.22 -13.62
C VAL A 161 -5.19 -0.78 -13.67
N ASN A 162 -6.13 0.14 -13.54
CA ASN A 162 -5.90 1.58 -13.45
C ASN A 162 -6.15 2.02 -12.01
N PHE A 163 -5.12 2.52 -11.36
CA PHE A 163 -5.18 3.03 -10.00
C PHE A 163 -5.35 4.54 -10.02
N THR A 164 -6.37 5.02 -9.33
CA THR A 164 -6.52 6.43 -8.96
C THR A 164 -6.05 6.59 -7.52
N LEU A 165 -4.98 7.35 -7.31
CA LEU A 165 -4.30 7.48 -6.04
C LEU A 165 -4.71 8.79 -5.36
N ARG A 166 -5.26 8.67 -4.15
CA ARG A 166 -5.72 9.79 -3.31
C ARG A 166 -5.24 9.62 -1.88
N THR A 167 -5.15 10.70 -1.16
CA THR A 167 -4.95 10.69 0.29
C THR A 167 -6.10 11.36 1.01
N GLN A 168 -6.40 10.88 2.22
CA GLN A 168 -7.38 11.49 3.11
C GLN A 168 -6.73 12.49 4.07
N ASP A 169 -5.44 12.41 4.26
CA ASP A 169 -4.73 13.20 5.27
C ASP A 169 -3.40 13.76 4.73
N VAL A 170 -2.28 13.12 4.99
CA VAL A 170 -0.95 13.57 4.59
C VAL A 170 -0.50 12.91 3.28
N LEU A 171 0.68 13.30 2.80
CA LEU A 171 1.32 12.68 1.66
C LEU A 171 1.66 11.21 1.98
N HIS A 172 1.38 10.31 1.03
CA HIS A 172 1.79 8.91 1.04
C HIS A 172 2.36 8.54 -0.33
N SER A 173 3.01 7.39 -0.46
CA SER A 173 3.38 6.86 -1.77
C SER A 173 3.10 5.36 -1.85
N PHE A 174 2.35 4.97 -2.89
CA PHE A 174 1.95 3.59 -3.14
C PHE A 174 3.02 2.86 -3.93
N TRP A 175 3.40 1.67 -3.48
CA TRP A 175 4.39 0.86 -4.15
C TRP A 175 4.23 -0.63 -3.90
N ILE A 176 4.25 -1.40 -4.99
CA ILE A 176 4.38 -2.86 -4.99
C ILE A 176 5.67 -3.18 -5.77
N PRO A 177 6.78 -3.52 -5.10
CA PRO A 177 8.11 -3.58 -5.72
C PRO A 177 8.20 -4.40 -7.01
N GLN A 178 7.49 -5.51 -7.06
CA GLN A 178 7.56 -6.46 -8.17
C GLN A 178 6.54 -6.21 -9.28
N MET A 179 5.68 -5.18 -9.14
CA MET A 179 4.59 -4.91 -10.10
C MET A 179 4.63 -3.53 -10.73
N GLY A 180 5.07 -2.51 -10.03
CA GLY A 180 5.01 -1.16 -10.57
C GLY A 180 5.92 -0.16 -9.88
N GLY A 181 5.99 1.01 -10.48
CA GLY A 181 6.72 2.15 -9.93
C GLY A 181 6.05 2.74 -8.69
N LYS A 182 6.80 3.51 -7.95
CA LYS A 182 6.30 4.34 -6.85
C LYS A 182 5.45 5.48 -7.41
N ARG A 183 4.34 5.77 -6.72
CA ARG A 183 3.50 6.90 -7.09
C ARG A 183 2.87 7.53 -5.86
N ASP A 184 3.01 8.85 -5.75
CA ASP A 184 2.58 9.60 -4.59
C ASP A 184 1.07 9.84 -4.59
N LEU A 185 0.50 9.84 -3.39
CA LEU A 185 -0.85 10.25 -3.09
C LEU A 185 -0.78 11.66 -2.51
N ILE A 186 -1.18 12.64 -3.32
CA ILE A 186 -1.07 14.07 -3.00
C ILE A 186 -2.46 14.62 -2.64
N ALA A 187 -2.55 15.41 -1.57
CA ALA A 187 -3.79 16.03 -1.16
C ALA A 187 -4.34 16.92 -2.29
N ASN A 188 -5.63 16.80 -2.58
CA ASN A 188 -6.34 17.56 -3.62
C ASN A 188 -5.79 17.37 -5.06
N HIS A 189 -4.87 16.43 -5.27
CA HIS A 189 -4.31 16.14 -6.59
C HIS A 189 -4.27 14.63 -6.84
N PRO A 190 -5.25 14.05 -7.54
CA PRO A 190 -5.24 12.61 -7.84
C PRO A 190 -4.10 12.28 -8.79
N ASN A 191 -3.31 11.28 -8.44
CA ASN A 191 -2.32 10.67 -9.31
C ASN A 191 -2.84 9.37 -9.91
N TYR A 192 -2.19 8.90 -10.97
CA TYR A 192 -2.58 7.70 -11.69
C TYR A 192 -1.39 6.77 -11.88
N LEU A 193 -1.66 5.48 -11.79
CA LEU A 193 -0.72 4.42 -12.07
C LEU A 193 -1.49 3.28 -12.73
N TRP A 194 -0.91 2.61 -13.70
CA TRP A 194 -1.52 1.44 -14.29
C TRP A 194 -0.48 0.36 -14.60
N PHE A 195 -0.89 -0.87 -14.53
CA PHE A 195 -0.13 -2.03 -14.98
C PHE A 195 -1.06 -3.23 -15.19
N THR A 196 -0.56 -4.25 -15.87
CA THR A 196 -1.25 -5.52 -16.06
C THR A 196 -0.47 -6.61 -15.35
N PRO A 197 -0.99 -7.23 -14.27
CA PRO A 197 -0.38 -8.41 -13.69
C PRO A 197 -0.32 -9.54 -14.73
N ASP A 198 0.84 -10.11 -15.00
CA ASP A 198 1.04 -11.08 -16.06
C ASP A 198 1.15 -12.52 -15.56
N SER A 199 1.25 -12.72 -14.25
CA SER A 199 1.29 -14.05 -13.66
C SER A 199 0.59 -14.10 -12.33
N VAL A 200 0.11 -15.28 -11.97
CA VAL A 200 -0.35 -15.56 -10.61
C VAL A 200 0.86 -15.57 -9.67
N GLY A 201 2.03 -16.02 -10.12
CA GLY A 201 3.30 -16.01 -9.40
C GLY A 201 3.20 -16.64 -8.02
N GLU A 202 3.79 -16.00 -7.03
CA GLU A 202 3.65 -16.35 -5.61
C GLU A 202 2.25 -16.06 -5.06
N GLN A 203 1.40 -15.37 -5.83
CA GLN A 203 0.04 -14.96 -5.53
C GLN A 203 -0.13 -13.92 -4.42
N ALA A 204 0.82 -13.77 -3.52
CA ALA A 204 0.81 -12.77 -2.45
C ALA A 204 2.07 -11.90 -2.51
N TRP A 205 1.89 -10.59 -2.51
CA TRP A 205 2.94 -9.60 -2.70
C TRP A 205 2.87 -8.55 -1.59
N ASN A 206 4.03 -8.06 -1.18
CA ASN A 206 4.08 -6.95 -0.24
C ASN A 206 3.87 -5.62 -0.94
N GLY A 207 3.07 -4.74 -0.32
CA GLY A 207 2.95 -3.34 -0.66
C GLY A 207 3.33 -2.44 0.51
N PHE A 208 3.82 -1.24 0.19
CA PHE A 208 4.41 -0.32 1.16
C PHE A 208 3.98 1.13 0.91
N CYS A 209 3.98 1.91 2.00
CA CYS A 209 4.11 3.36 1.90
C CYS A 209 5.60 3.71 1.79
N VAL A 210 5.95 4.51 0.78
CA VAL A 210 7.35 4.88 0.48
C VAL A 210 7.56 6.40 0.38
N GLU A 211 6.62 7.17 0.95
CA GLU A 211 6.78 8.59 1.26
C GLU A 211 6.49 8.84 2.74
N TYR A 212 7.35 9.59 3.42
CA TYR A 212 7.23 9.77 4.87
C TYR A 212 5.90 10.40 5.26
N CYS A 213 5.10 9.67 6.01
CA CYS A 213 3.74 10.04 6.40
C CYS A 213 3.53 10.07 7.93
N GLY A 214 4.58 10.13 8.73
CA GLY A 214 4.52 10.26 10.18
C GLY A 214 4.95 9.02 10.96
N ALA A 215 4.51 8.92 12.22
CA ALA A 215 5.05 8.00 13.24
C ALA A 215 5.03 6.50 12.85
N SER A 216 4.02 6.07 12.11
CA SER A 216 3.91 4.66 11.66
C SER A 216 4.12 4.50 10.15
N HIS A 217 4.89 5.38 9.53
CA HIS A 217 5.23 5.27 8.10
C HIS A 217 5.77 3.89 7.73
N ALA A 218 6.78 3.38 8.41
CA ALA A 218 7.37 2.05 8.15
C ALA A 218 6.38 0.89 8.40
N ASN A 219 5.32 1.16 9.13
CA ASN A 219 4.29 0.22 9.54
C ASN A 219 3.00 0.32 8.69
N MET A 220 3.02 1.12 7.64
CA MET A 220 1.91 1.29 6.72
C MET A 220 2.12 0.38 5.49
N ARG A 221 1.72 -0.87 5.65
CA ARG A 221 1.89 -1.94 4.65
C ARG A 221 0.54 -2.45 4.18
N PHE A 222 0.55 -3.22 3.09
CA PHE A 222 -0.61 -3.96 2.59
C PHE A 222 -0.16 -5.24 1.90
N ARG A 223 -1.12 -6.09 1.57
CA ARG A 223 -0.90 -7.30 0.76
C ARG A 223 -1.62 -7.14 -0.56
N THR A 224 -0.97 -7.58 -1.63
CA THR A 224 -1.58 -7.70 -2.94
C THR A 224 -1.68 -9.16 -3.31
N PHE A 225 -2.84 -9.58 -3.78
CA PHE A 225 -3.08 -10.93 -4.27
C PHE A 225 -3.32 -10.88 -5.78
N THR A 226 -2.50 -11.62 -6.54
CA THR A 226 -2.75 -11.84 -7.96
C THR A 226 -3.48 -13.16 -8.11
N VAL A 227 -4.64 -13.11 -8.73
CA VAL A 227 -5.56 -14.25 -8.82
C VAL A 227 -6.04 -14.44 -10.26
N THR A 228 -6.58 -15.62 -10.57
CA THR A 228 -7.22 -15.82 -11.89
C THR A 228 -8.45 -14.94 -12.03
N PRO A 229 -8.91 -14.65 -13.27
CA PRO A 229 -10.15 -13.88 -13.48
C PRO A 229 -11.36 -14.49 -12.77
N GLU A 230 -11.47 -15.82 -12.70
CA GLU A 230 -12.55 -16.55 -12.03
C GLU A 230 -12.47 -16.38 -10.51
N GLN A 231 -11.28 -16.48 -9.94
CA GLN A 231 -11.05 -16.25 -8.50
C GLN A 231 -11.34 -14.79 -8.13
N PHE A 232 -10.99 -13.84 -9.01
CA PHE A 232 -11.32 -12.43 -8.80
C PHE A 232 -12.84 -12.22 -8.84
N ALA A 233 -13.55 -12.83 -9.78
CA ALA A 233 -15.01 -12.74 -9.86
C ALA A 233 -15.68 -13.33 -8.62
N ALA A 234 -15.22 -14.47 -8.12
CA ALA A 234 -15.71 -15.09 -6.89
C ALA A 234 -15.45 -14.20 -5.67
N TRP A 235 -14.25 -13.63 -5.56
CA TRP A 235 -13.90 -12.67 -4.51
C TRP A 235 -14.79 -11.41 -4.58
N ALA A 236 -14.99 -10.85 -5.75
CA ALA A 236 -15.81 -9.66 -5.93
C ALA A 236 -17.27 -9.92 -5.58
N ALA A 237 -17.82 -11.06 -6.00
CA ALA A 237 -19.18 -11.47 -5.63
C ALA A 237 -19.33 -11.64 -4.12
N HIS A 238 -18.34 -12.20 -3.44
CA HIS A 238 -18.33 -12.33 -1.99
C HIS A 238 -18.29 -10.99 -1.27
N GLN A 239 -17.44 -10.06 -1.73
CA GLN A 239 -17.24 -8.76 -1.05
C GLN A 239 -18.47 -7.86 -1.01
N VAL A 240 -19.43 -8.03 -1.92
CA VAL A 240 -20.70 -7.27 -1.93
C VAL A 240 -21.78 -7.87 -1.04
N THR A 241 -21.57 -9.10 -0.54
CA THR A 241 -22.54 -9.72 0.38
C THR A 241 -22.39 -9.14 1.79
N PRO A 242 -23.46 -9.14 2.59
CA PRO A 242 -23.32 -8.97 4.04
C PRO A 242 -22.42 -10.04 4.63
N ALA A 243 -21.72 -9.71 5.70
CA ALA A 243 -20.93 -10.70 6.41
C ALA A 243 -21.82 -11.88 6.85
N ALA A 244 -21.46 -13.08 6.41
CA ALA A 244 -22.12 -14.28 6.88
C ALA A 244 -21.66 -14.55 8.31
N PHE A 245 -22.42 -14.05 9.27
CA PHE A 245 -22.32 -14.50 10.64
C PHE A 245 -23.12 -15.81 10.73
N GLY A 246 -22.39 -16.93 10.88
CA GLY A 246 -22.87 -18.30 10.84
C GLY A 246 -24.35 -18.44 10.60
N ALA A 247 -24.78 -19.00 9.50
CA ALA A 247 -26.19 -19.16 9.19
C ALA A 247 -26.92 -19.83 10.37
N VAL A 248 -27.30 -19.03 11.35
CA VAL A 248 -28.33 -19.42 12.29
C VAL A 248 -29.60 -19.38 11.43
N ALA A 249 -30.03 -20.56 10.99
CA ALA A 249 -31.37 -20.72 10.49
C ALA A 249 -32.29 -19.95 11.43
N PRO A 250 -33.23 -19.10 10.95
CA PRO A 250 -34.14 -18.43 11.85
C PRO A 250 -34.85 -19.51 12.64
N ALA A 251 -34.63 -19.55 13.93
CA ALA A 251 -35.43 -20.34 14.87
C ALA A 251 -36.85 -19.91 14.63
N GLY A 252 -37.70 -20.89 14.29
CA GLY A 252 -39.05 -20.75 13.76
C GLY A 252 -39.79 -19.51 14.24
N ALA A 253 -40.30 -18.76 13.28
CA ALA A 253 -41.29 -17.76 13.50
C ALA A 253 -42.58 -18.43 14.03
N ALA A 254 -42.64 -18.63 15.32
CA ALA A 254 -43.85 -18.91 16.05
C ALA A 254 -44.37 -17.56 16.55
N GLY A 255 -45.52 -17.17 16.04
CA GLY A 255 -46.26 -15.95 16.20
C GLY A 255 -46.07 -15.13 17.46
N ALA A 256 -45.68 -13.87 17.25
CA ALA A 256 -45.99 -12.81 18.19
C ALA A 256 -46.83 -11.74 17.49
N PRO A 257 -47.91 -11.25 18.15
CA PRO A 257 -48.85 -10.31 17.53
C PRO A 257 -48.22 -8.92 17.39
N ALA A 258 -48.55 -8.24 16.30
CA ALA A 258 -48.15 -6.89 16.00
C ALA A 258 -48.60 -5.91 17.11
N PRO A 259 -47.74 -5.01 17.57
CA PRO A 259 -48.21 -3.90 18.40
C PRO A 259 -48.87 -2.85 17.53
N ALA A 260 -50.02 -2.42 18.01
CA ALA A 260 -50.89 -1.42 17.44
C ALA A 260 -50.20 -0.05 17.31
N ALA A 261 -50.54 0.65 16.25
CA ALA A 261 -50.18 2.02 15.98
C ALA A 261 -50.69 2.94 17.10
N ALA A 262 -49.81 3.68 17.73
CA ALA A 262 -50.16 4.78 18.62
C ALA A 262 -49.62 6.10 18.04
N GLY A 263 -50.51 7.04 18.01
CA GLY A 263 -50.60 8.30 17.34
C GLY A 263 -49.43 9.26 17.47
N ALA A 264 -49.39 10.08 16.46
CA ALA A 264 -48.62 11.31 16.34
C ALA A 264 -49.08 12.35 17.35
N ALA A 265 -48.12 13.09 17.94
CA ALA A 265 -48.31 14.38 18.54
C ALA A 265 -47.04 15.24 18.38
N PRO A 266 -47.17 16.59 18.40
CA PRO A 266 -46.49 17.45 17.47
C PRO A 266 -45.19 18.06 17.99
N ALA A 267 -44.47 18.68 17.03
CA ALA A 267 -43.23 19.43 17.19
C ALA A 267 -43.39 20.63 18.18
N ALA A 268 -42.41 20.79 19.05
CA ALA A 268 -42.11 22.03 19.71
C ALA A 268 -40.66 22.45 19.39
N GLY A 269 -40.54 23.61 18.77
CA GLY A 269 -39.29 24.23 18.44
C GLY A 269 -38.52 24.70 19.67
N ALA A 270 -37.21 24.64 19.60
CA ALA A 270 -36.34 25.41 20.46
C ALA A 270 -35.15 25.93 19.68
N ALA A 271 -34.96 27.20 19.84
CA ALA A 271 -34.03 28.09 19.19
C ALA A 271 -32.57 27.79 19.52
N ALA A 272 -31.69 28.13 18.58
CA ALA A 272 -30.27 28.24 18.76
C ALA A 272 -29.93 29.44 19.64
N PRO A 273 -28.89 29.38 20.46
CA PRO A 273 -28.22 30.56 20.93
C PRO A 273 -26.90 30.82 20.16
N ALA A 274 -26.68 32.11 20.00
CA ALA A 274 -25.63 32.78 19.29
C ALA A 274 -24.23 32.56 19.88
N ALA A 275 -23.25 32.71 18.98
CA ALA A 275 -21.84 32.79 19.25
C ALA A 275 -21.50 33.95 20.19
N THR A 276 -20.56 33.71 21.10
CA THR A 276 -19.72 34.73 21.68
C THR A 276 -18.26 34.37 21.56
N ASP A 277 -17.57 35.32 20.98
CA ASP A 277 -16.12 35.46 20.82
C ASP A 277 -15.40 35.50 22.17
N SER A 278 -14.23 34.87 22.27
CA SER A 278 -13.08 35.37 23.04
C SER A 278 -11.86 34.48 22.89
N ALA A 279 -11.00 34.88 22.10
CA ALA A 279 -9.60 35.32 22.13
C ALA A 279 -8.60 34.60 23.07
N LYS A 280 -7.42 34.38 22.45
CA LYS A 280 -6.03 34.29 22.89
C LYS A 280 -5.40 32.93 23.15
N GLY A 281 -4.44 32.69 22.24
CA GLY A 281 -3.47 31.63 22.12
C GLY A 281 -2.46 31.51 23.26
N PRO A 282 -1.36 30.79 23.09
CA PRO A 282 -0.20 31.29 22.32
C PRO A 282 0.46 30.28 21.34
N ALA A 283 1.24 30.86 20.46
CA ALA A 283 2.06 30.24 19.43
C ALA A 283 3.31 29.58 20.02
N SER A 284 3.74 28.53 19.36
CA SER A 284 5.14 28.15 19.11
C SER A 284 5.09 26.87 18.25
N SER A 285 5.91 26.61 17.27
CA SER A 285 7.23 27.05 16.87
C SER A 285 7.47 26.61 15.45
N THR A 286 8.05 27.48 14.68
CA THR A 286 8.92 27.36 13.52
C THR A 286 9.32 25.95 13.09
N ALA A 287 8.89 25.56 11.87
CA ALA A 287 9.58 24.59 11.06
C ALA A 287 10.12 25.29 9.82
N GLN A 288 11.42 25.29 9.70
CA GLN A 288 12.20 25.84 8.61
C GLN A 288 11.87 25.14 7.28
N GLN A 289 11.32 25.90 6.34
CA GLN A 289 11.28 25.54 4.94
C GLN A 289 12.61 25.94 4.28
N ALA A 290 13.34 24.98 3.78
CA ALA A 290 14.44 25.21 2.85
C ALA A 290 13.84 25.49 1.46
N GLN A 291 13.94 26.73 1.02
CA GLN A 291 13.67 27.14 -0.37
C GLN A 291 14.85 26.71 -1.25
N VAL A 292 14.56 25.96 -2.29
CA VAL A 292 15.44 25.83 -3.45
C VAL A 292 14.87 26.73 -4.54
N ALA A 293 15.55 27.83 -4.77
CA ALA A 293 15.30 28.73 -5.88
C ALA A 293 15.80 28.12 -7.19
N ALA A 294 14.94 27.97 -8.18
CA ALA A 294 15.31 27.83 -9.57
C ALA A 294 14.63 28.95 -10.35
N GLY A 295 15.42 29.88 -10.85
CA GLY A 295 14.97 30.93 -11.75
C GLY A 295 14.69 30.38 -13.15
N ALA A 296 13.61 30.83 -13.76
CA ALA A 296 13.45 30.80 -15.19
C ALA A 296 12.74 32.09 -15.63
N ALA A 297 13.37 32.76 -16.56
CA ALA A 297 12.97 34.01 -17.17
C ALA A 297 11.69 33.89 -18.00
N GLY A 298 10.97 35.00 -18.09
CA GLY A 298 9.70 35.12 -18.77
C GLY A 298 9.74 35.03 -20.30
N ALA A 299 8.59 34.70 -20.85
CA ALA A 299 8.17 35.09 -22.19
C ALA A 299 6.66 35.35 -22.19
N THR A 300 6.31 36.58 -22.44
CA THR A 300 4.96 37.06 -22.69
C THR A 300 4.57 36.80 -24.15
N GLY A 301 3.33 36.36 -24.38
CA GLY A 301 2.73 36.34 -25.71
C GLY A 301 1.25 35.95 -25.64
N PRO A 302 0.40 36.46 -26.56
CA PRO A 302 -0.95 36.94 -26.25
C PRO A 302 -2.06 35.90 -26.40
N GLY A 303 -3.21 36.27 -25.83
CA GLY A 303 -4.41 35.46 -25.75
C GLY A 303 -5.06 35.11 -27.11
N SER A 304 -5.74 33.98 -27.11
CA SER A 304 -6.78 33.65 -28.06
C SER A 304 -7.91 32.92 -27.37
N THR A 305 -9.02 33.63 -27.26
CA THR A 305 -10.34 33.10 -26.93
C THR A 305 -10.84 32.28 -28.13
N VAL A 306 -11.15 30.98 -27.90
CA VAL A 306 -11.97 30.21 -28.85
C VAL A 306 -13.10 29.54 -28.08
N ALA A 307 -14.29 29.89 -28.54
CA ALA A 307 -15.57 29.44 -28.07
C ALA A 307 -15.79 27.93 -28.29
N ALA A 308 -16.58 27.32 -27.40
CA ALA A 308 -17.12 25.99 -27.57
C ALA A 308 -18.13 25.93 -28.73
N PRO A 309 -18.22 24.83 -29.47
CA PRO A 309 -19.42 24.52 -30.22
C PRO A 309 -20.22 23.37 -29.58
N ASN A 310 -21.53 23.61 -29.59
CA ASN A 310 -22.62 22.71 -29.22
C ASN A 310 -22.59 21.39 -30.01
N GLY A 311 -23.04 20.31 -29.34
CA GLY A 311 -23.23 19.03 -29.97
C GLY A 311 -24.37 18.97 -31.00
N PRO A 312 -24.49 17.87 -31.70
CA PRO A 312 -25.82 17.41 -32.09
C PRO A 312 -26.18 16.00 -31.58
N GLN A 313 -27.48 15.89 -31.43
CA GLN A 313 -28.26 14.73 -31.03
C GLN A 313 -28.19 13.55 -32.02
N ALA A 314 -28.62 12.45 -31.45
CA ALA A 314 -28.81 11.12 -32.00
C ALA A 314 -29.46 11.02 -33.39
N ALA A 315 -29.11 9.98 -34.10
CA ALA A 315 -30.02 9.07 -34.81
C ALA A 315 -29.30 7.85 -35.38
N GLY A 316 -29.93 6.68 -35.27
CA GLY A 316 -29.83 5.64 -36.27
C GLY A 316 -29.09 4.39 -35.89
N ALA A 317 -29.82 3.42 -35.36
CA ALA A 317 -29.51 2.00 -35.39
C ALA A 317 -29.31 1.50 -36.84
N THR A 318 -28.34 0.58 -37.04
CA THR A 318 -28.58 -0.66 -37.81
C THR A 318 -27.40 -1.62 -37.75
N ASN A 319 -27.75 -2.86 -37.48
CA ASN A 319 -27.14 -4.14 -37.91
C ASN A 319 -25.88 -4.66 -37.21
N ARG A 320 -26.17 -5.58 -36.31
CA ARG A 320 -25.41 -6.82 -36.13
C ARG A 320 -25.57 -7.73 -37.37
N PRO A 321 -24.54 -8.57 -37.68
CA PRO A 321 -24.80 -10.01 -37.44
C PRO A 321 -23.62 -10.64 -36.69
N ASP A 322 -23.90 -11.49 -35.80
CA ASP A 322 -23.66 -12.91 -35.72
C ASP A 322 -23.86 -13.39 -34.29
N GLY A 323 -24.85 -14.20 -34.20
CA GLY A 323 -25.30 -14.81 -32.96
C GLY A 323 -24.32 -15.85 -32.43
N GLN A 324 -24.09 -15.76 -31.15
CA GLN A 324 -23.95 -16.93 -30.30
C GLN A 324 -24.87 -16.76 -29.10
N ASN A 325 -25.97 -17.49 -29.14
CA ASN A 325 -26.83 -17.75 -28.02
C ASN A 325 -26.02 -18.45 -26.94
N VAL A 326 -25.71 -17.78 -25.87
CA VAL A 326 -25.37 -18.45 -24.62
C VAL A 326 -26.69 -18.87 -24.01
N ALA A 327 -26.99 -20.17 -24.14
CA ALA A 327 -28.14 -20.82 -23.55
C ALA A 327 -28.12 -20.61 -22.03
N THR A 328 -29.17 -20.01 -21.52
CA THR A 328 -29.54 -20.04 -20.11
C THR A 328 -29.88 -21.48 -19.76
N PRO A 329 -29.25 -22.17 -18.82
CA PRO A 329 -29.74 -23.45 -18.35
C PRO A 329 -30.96 -23.21 -17.48
N ALA A 330 -32.14 -23.56 -18.00
CA ALA A 330 -33.31 -23.83 -17.17
C ALA A 330 -33.08 -25.19 -16.49
N GLY A 331 -33.04 -25.19 -15.17
CA GLY A 331 -32.97 -26.42 -14.40
C GLY A 331 -32.47 -26.10 -12.99
N GLY A 332 -33.37 -26.05 -12.03
CA GLY A 332 -33.09 -25.83 -10.61
C GLY A 332 -32.24 -26.95 -10.02
N ALA A 333 -30.94 -26.80 -10.15
CA ALA A 333 -29.99 -27.34 -9.21
C ALA A 333 -29.51 -26.15 -8.40
N THR A 334 -29.76 -26.16 -7.09
CA THR A 334 -29.08 -25.31 -6.14
C THR A 334 -27.60 -25.62 -6.27
N VAL A 335 -26.92 -24.90 -7.15
CA VAL A 335 -25.45 -24.81 -7.14
C VAL A 335 -25.18 -24.18 -5.79
N GLN A 336 -24.74 -24.99 -4.83
CA GLN A 336 -24.02 -24.49 -3.66
C GLN A 336 -22.94 -23.60 -4.25
N GLN A 337 -23.13 -22.27 -4.19
CA GLN A 337 -22.09 -21.31 -4.49
C GLN A 337 -20.92 -21.71 -3.61
N ALA A 338 -19.90 -22.28 -4.21
CA ALA A 338 -18.63 -22.49 -3.55
C ALA A 338 -18.21 -21.08 -3.07
N GLY A 339 -18.42 -20.81 -1.79
CA GLY A 339 -18.15 -19.50 -1.22
C GLY A 339 -16.70 -19.14 -1.49
N PHE A 340 -16.41 -17.85 -1.64
CA PHE A 340 -15.04 -17.36 -1.70
C PHE A 340 -14.23 -18.00 -0.58
N VAL A 341 -13.20 -18.74 -0.93
CA VAL A 341 -12.24 -19.25 0.02
C VAL A 341 -11.16 -18.18 0.17
N ALA A 342 -11.02 -17.63 1.37
CA ALA A 342 -9.94 -16.71 1.70
C ALA A 342 -8.60 -17.30 1.29
N PHE A 343 -7.66 -16.44 0.86
CA PHE A 343 -6.35 -16.92 0.42
C PHE A 343 -5.73 -17.83 1.50
N PRO A 344 -5.36 -19.06 1.16
CA PRO A 344 -4.87 -20.03 2.12
C PRO A 344 -3.57 -19.54 2.78
N ARG A 345 -3.52 -19.51 4.10
CA ARG A 345 -2.35 -18.99 4.84
C ARG A 345 -1.10 -19.86 4.66
N ASP A 346 -1.27 -21.15 4.47
CA ASP A 346 -0.20 -22.11 4.16
C ASP A 346 0.43 -21.91 2.78
N ARG A 347 -0.27 -21.22 1.87
CA ARG A 347 0.23 -20.86 0.53
C ARG A 347 0.86 -19.47 0.46
N MET A 348 0.88 -18.72 1.54
CA MET A 348 1.53 -17.42 1.57
C MET A 348 3.06 -17.57 1.57
N PRO A 349 3.77 -16.85 0.69
CA PRO A 349 5.23 -16.81 0.74
C PRO A 349 5.72 -16.33 2.12
N PRO A 350 6.80 -16.92 2.68
CA PRO A 350 7.26 -16.58 4.03
C PRO A 350 7.52 -15.09 4.25
N HIS A 351 8.01 -14.37 3.25
CA HIS A 351 8.31 -12.95 3.31
C HIS A 351 7.05 -12.05 3.35
N THR A 352 5.87 -12.59 3.02
CA THR A 352 4.60 -11.87 3.12
C THR A 352 3.88 -12.11 4.44
N ILE A 353 4.34 -13.07 5.23
CA ILE A 353 3.79 -13.34 6.56
C ILE A 353 4.30 -12.26 7.53
N PRO A 354 3.39 -11.57 8.25
CA PRO A 354 3.81 -10.59 9.24
C PRO A 354 4.66 -11.22 10.34
N ASN A 355 5.80 -10.61 10.63
CA ASN A 355 6.73 -11.06 11.69
C ASN A 355 7.08 -9.90 12.63
N THR A 356 6.07 -9.23 13.15
CA THR A 356 6.25 -8.13 14.10
C THR A 356 6.06 -8.68 15.50
N PRO A 357 7.03 -8.50 16.41
CA PRO A 357 6.91 -8.98 17.77
C PRO A 357 5.79 -8.27 18.52
N LEU A 358 5.09 -9.00 19.38
CA LEU A 358 4.11 -8.43 20.29
C LEU A 358 4.80 -7.63 21.39
N PRO A 359 4.25 -6.48 21.82
CA PRO A 359 4.77 -5.73 22.96
C PRO A 359 4.75 -6.60 24.22
N ALA A 360 5.91 -6.79 24.85
CA ALA A 360 6.05 -7.68 26.01
C ALA A 360 5.18 -7.28 27.21
N ALA A 361 4.89 -5.98 27.36
CA ALA A 361 4.05 -5.47 28.44
C ALA A 361 2.55 -5.69 28.19
N LEU A 362 2.13 -5.91 26.93
CA LEU A 362 0.71 -6.07 26.59
C LEU A 362 0.26 -7.51 26.80
N ARG A 363 -0.25 -7.76 27.98
CA ARG A 363 -0.71 -9.08 28.43
C ARG A 363 -2.17 -9.31 28.01
N PHE A 364 -2.48 -10.56 27.63
CA PHE A 364 -3.83 -11.04 27.37
C PHE A 364 -3.88 -12.53 27.68
N ASN A 365 -4.99 -13.00 28.25
CA ASN A 365 -5.18 -14.43 28.50
C ASN A 365 -5.60 -15.13 27.20
N ASP A 366 -4.65 -15.75 26.51
CA ASP A 366 -4.88 -16.45 25.26
C ASP A 366 -5.72 -17.75 25.38
N ALA A 367 -6.01 -18.21 26.61
CA ALA A 367 -6.88 -19.34 26.84
C ALA A 367 -8.38 -18.99 26.89
N LEU A 368 -8.72 -17.70 26.86
CA LEU A 368 -10.12 -17.27 26.84
C LEU A 368 -10.77 -17.66 25.49
N VAL A 369 -11.90 -18.34 25.61
CA VAL A 369 -12.76 -18.69 24.46
C VAL A 369 -13.92 -17.69 24.42
N GLY A 370 -13.96 -16.87 23.40
CA GLY A 370 -15.03 -15.88 23.21
C GLY A 370 -16.28 -16.49 22.58
N ASP A 371 -17.39 -15.82 22.79
CA ASP A 371 -18.68 -16.13 22.17
C ASP A 371 -19.04 -15.05 21.13
N ALA A 372 -19.25 -15.49 19.90
CA ALA A 372 -19.47 -14.58 18.78
C ALA A 372 -20.81 -13.83 18.86
N GLU A 373 -21.87 -14.43 19.42
CA GLU A 373 -23.15 -13.75 19.61
C GLU A 373 -23.06 -12.65 20.69
N ARG A 374 -22.36 -12.93 21.81
CA ARG A 374 -22.10 -11.90 22.80
C ARG A 374 -21.22 -10.78 22.22
N GLY A 375 -20.21 -11.13 21.41
CA GLY A 375 -19.38 -10.15 20.72
C GLY A 375 -20.18 -9.26 19.77
N ARG A 376 -21.10 -9.84 19.00
CA ARG A 376 -22.03 -9.10 18.16
C ARG A 376 -22.90 -8.15 18.98
N ALA A 377 -23.46 -8.63 20.08
CA ALA A 377 -24.32 -7.84 20.97
C ALA A 377 -23.54 -6.66 21.58
N LEU A 378 -22.29 -6.87 22.06
CA LEU A 378 -21.43 -5.82 22.59
C LEU A 378 -21.16 -4.73 21.55
N LEU A 379 -20.77 -5.10 20.34
CA LEU A 379 -20.53 -4.12 19.26
C LEU A 379 -21.79 -3.37 18.86
N SER A 380 -22.93 -4.07 18.73
CA SER A 380 -24.22 -3.45 18.37
C SER A 380 -24.75 -2.52 19.47
N ALA A 381 -24.40 -2.78 20.73
CA ALA A 381 -24.69 -1.88 21.85
C ALA A 381 -23.72 -0.70 21.95
N GLY A 382 -22.78 -0.57 21.01
CA GLY A 382 -21.81 0.54 21.00
C GLY A 382 -20.66 0.40 22.00
N GLN A 383 -20.50 -0.77 22.62
CA GLN A 383 -19.40 -1.00 23.56
C GLN A 383 -18.04 -0.80 22.88
N GLY A 384 -17.13 -0.11 23.55
CA GLY A 384 -15.81 0.25 22.99
C GLY A 384 -15.84 1.30 21.90
N GLY A 385 -17.01 1.86 21.54
CA GLY A 385 -17.13 2.97 20.56
C GLY A 385 -16.83 2.57 19.12
N CYS A 386 -16.75 1.28 18.78
CA CYS A 386 -16.38 0.77 17.45
C CYS A 386 -17.30 1.28 16.33
N VAL A 387 -18.59 1.49 16.65
CA VAL A 387 -19.64 1.95 15.71
C VAL A 387 -19.33 3.33 15.10
N GLY A 388 -18.61 4.20 15.80
CA GLY A 388 -18.24 5.53 15.33
C GLY A 388 -17.17 5.54 14.23
N CYS A 389 -16.39 4.46 14.13
CA CYS A 389 -15.25 4.39 13.23
C CYS A 389 -15.36 3.31 12.16
N HIS A 390 -15.97 2.17 12.47
CA HIS A 390 -15.97 0.99 11.60
C HIS A 390 -17.36 0.67 11.03
N MET A 391 -17.34 0.16 9.79
CA MET A 391 -18.51 -0.37 9.10
C MET A 391 -18.48 -1.91 9.12
N ILE A 392 -19.65 -2.52 9.32
CA ILE A 392 -19.92 -3.94 9.06
C ILE A 392 -21.23 -4.00 8.26
N ASN A 393 -21.15 -4.37 6.98
CA ASN A 393 -22.33 -4.51 6.14
C ASN A 393 -23.27 -5.61 6.67
N GLY A 394 -24.53 -5.28 6.82
CA GLY A 394 -25.54 -6.14 7.48
C GLY A 394 -25.73 -5.86 8.98
N ASN A 395 -24.91 -5.00 9.60
CA ASN A 395 -25.13 -4.50 10.95
C ASN A 395 -25.55 -3.01 10.90
N PRO A 396 -26.81 -2.67 11.20
CA PRO A 396 -27.37 -1.33 10.94
C PRO A 396 -26.77 -0.23 11.85
N VAL A 397 -26.10 -0.58 12.93
CA VAL A 397 -25.45 0.40 13.84
C VAL A 397 -23.97 0.58 13.53
N MET A 398 -23.34 -0.32 12.79
CA MET A 398 -21.93 -0.28 12.42
C MET A 398 -21.75 0.39 11.05
N MET A 399 -21.82 1.71 10.99
CA MET A 399 -21.76 2.51 9.76
C MET A 399 -20.61 3.52 9.72
N GLY A 400 -19.65 3.43 10.63
CA GLY A 400 -18.50 4.32 10.69
C GLY A 400 -17.55 4.17 9.49
N VAL A 401 -16.94 5.30 9.05
CA VAL A 401 -16.07 5.36 7.86
C VAL A 401 -14.66 5.87 8.16
N LEU A 402 -14.35 6.16 9.42
CA LEU A 402 -13.01 6.62 9.82
C LEU A 402 -11.97 5.50 9.85
N GLY A 403 -12.39 4.29 10.16
CA GLY A 403 -11.55 3.11 10.21
C GLY A 403 -11.87 2.14 9.08
N PRO A 404 -11.07 1.07 8.93
CA PRO A 404 -11.29 0.03 7.96
C PRO A 404 -12.70 -0.58 8.02
N ASN A 405 -13.28 -0.86 6.85
CA ASN A 405 -14.49 -1.68 6.75
C ASN A 405 -14.17 -3.10 7.29
N LEU A 406 -14.93 -3.59 8.27
CA LEU A 406 -14.74 -4.87 8.95
C LEU A 406 -15.65 -5.99 8.43
N THR A 407 -16.45 -5.76 7.41
CA THR A 407 -17.48 -6.71 6.92
C THR A 407 -16.95 -8.12 6.70
N HIS A 408 -15.78 -8.25 6.10
CA HIS A 408 -15.12 -9.54 5.86
C HIS A 408 -13.74 -9.61 6.53
N VAL A 409 -13.62 -9.03 7.73
CA VAL A 409 -12.32 -8.98 8.43
C VAL A 409 -11.81 -10.38 8.79
N GLY A 410 -12.68 -11.33 9.09
CA GLY A 410 -12.31 -12.71 9.40
C GLY A 410 -11.66 -13.46 8.23
N SER A 411 -11.89 -13.02 7.00
CA SER A 411 -11.26 -13.57 5.78
C SER A 411 -9.87 -12.98 5.48
N ARG A 412 -9.48 -11.88 6.13
CA ARG A 412 -8.18 -11.25 5.88
C ARG A 412 -7.04 -12.06 6.47
N THR A 413 -5.88 -11.98 5.83
CA THR A 413 -4.66 -12.66 6.27
C THR A 413 -3.91 -11.90 7.35
N SER A 414 -4.07 -10.57 7.39
CA SER A 414 -3.35 -9.68 8.32
C SER A 414 -4.20 -8.53 8.84
N ILE A 415 -3.78 -7.96 9.96
CA ILE A 415 -4.36 -6.78 10.60
C ILE A 415 -3.33 -5.66 10.77
N ALA A 416 -3.76 -4.51 11.28
CA ALA A 416 -2.93 -3.35 11.62
C ALA A 416 -2.10 -2.79 10.45
N GLY A 417 -2.61 -2.88 9.19
CA GLY A 417 -1.86 -2.47 8.01
C GLY A 417 -0.76 -3.47 7.63
N GLY A 418 -1.04 -4.77 7.76
CA GLY A 418 -0.13 -5.85 7.38
C GLY A 418 0.99 -6.15 8.38
N LEU A 419 0.90 -5.65 9.62
CA LEU A 419 1.93 -5.84 10.64
C LEU A 419 1.81 -7.15 11.40
N PHE A 420 0.59 -7.62 11.65
CA PHE A 420 0.33 -8.80 12.46
C PHE A 420 -0.56 -9.78 11.70
N PRO A 421 -0.41 -11.10 11.95
CA PRO A 421 -1.36 -12.07 11.40
C PRO A 421 -2.76 -11.82 11.97
N ASN A 422 -3.77 -12.11 11.16
CA ASN A 422 -5.16 -12.02 11.60
C ASN A 422 -5.59 -13.31 12.32
N ASP A 423 -5.20 -13.45 13.55
CA ASP A 423 -5.57 -14.53 14.45
C ASP A 423 -6.10 -13.99 15.79
N PRO A 424 -6.77 -14.80 16.60
CA PRO A 424 -7.34 -14.35 17.88
C PRO A 424 -6.33 -13.69 18.81
N LYS A 425 -5.12 -14.22 18.90
CA LYS A 425 -4.06 -13.72 19.79
C LYS A 425 -3.65 -12.29 19.46
N HIS A 426 -3.42 -11.99 18.17
CA HIS A 426 -2.99 -10.67 17.71
C HIS A 426 -4.17 -9.69 17.68
N LEU A 427 -5.36 -10.16 17.25
CA LEU A 427 -6.55 -9.32 17.20
C LEU A 427 -7.02 -8.87 18.58
N ALA A 428 -6.95 -9.76 19.60
CA ALA A 428 -7.28 -9.41 20.97
C ALA A 428 -6.40 -8.28 21.51
N ARG A 429 -5.09 -8.42 21.32
CA ARG A 429 -4.14 -7.37 21.75
C ARG A 429 -4.29 -6.08 20.95
N TRP A 430 -4.62 -6.19 19.67
CA TRP A 430 -4.92 -5.02 18.83
C TRP A 430 -6.13 -4.25 19.36
N ILE A 431 -7.20 -4.94 19.72
CA ILE A 431 -8.38 -4.31 20.32
C ILE A 431 -8.04 -3.76 21.70
N LYS A 432 -7.31 -4.50 22.52
CA LYS A 432 -6.96 -4.10 23.87
C LYS A 432 -6.14 -2.81 23.91
N ASN A 433 -5.06 -2.73 23.13
CA ASN A 433 -4.19 -1.54 23.06
C ASN A 433 -3.51 -1.42 21.71
N SER A 434 -4.24 -0.90 20.73
CA SER A 434 -3.75 -0.68 19.36
C SER A 434 -2.55 0.26 19.32
N ARG A 435 -2.54 1.29 20.17
CA ARG A 435 -1.47 2.31 20.25
C ARG A 435 -0.16 1.77 20.80
N ALA A 436 -0.20 0.75 21.65
CA ALA A 436 0.99 0.03 22.08
C ALA A 436 1.53 -0.88 20.98
N MET A 437 0.66 -1.46 20.15
CA MET A 437 1.07 -2.34 19.05
C MET A 437 1.57 -1.57 17.82
N LYS A 438 0.99 -0.40 17.54
CA LYS A 438 1.35 0.43 16.38
C LYS A 438 1.30 1.90 16.80
N PRO A 439 2.45 2.54 17.02
CA PRO A 439 2.52 3.93 17.45
C PRO A 439 1.75 4.90 16.54
N GLY A 440 1.05 5.84 17.12
CA GLY A 440 0.39 6.92 16.42
C GLY A 440 -1.02 6.61 15.90
N VAL A 441 -1.50 5.37 15.90
CA VAL A 441 -2.84 5.05 15.38
C VAL A 441 -3.95 5.82 16.11
N ILE A 442 -4.98 6.17 15.34
CA ILE A 442 -6.14 6.92 15.84
C ILE A 442 -7.01 6.03 16.74
N MET A 443 -7.12 4.73 16.42
CA MET A 443 -7.88 3.78 17.23
C MET A 443 -7.44 3.85 18.69
N PRO A 444 -8.36 4.10 19.65
CA PRO A 444 -8.01 4.32 21.04
C PRO A 444 -7.59 3.01 21.75
N THR A 445 -6.98 3.16 22.90
CA THR A 445 -6.78 2.08 23.86
C THR A 445 -8.13 1.73 24.51
N LEU A 446 -8.56 0.47 24.39
CA LEU A 446 -9.89 0.03 24.82
C LEU A 446 -9.88 -0.93 26.02
N GLY A 447 -8.76 -1.57 26.33
CA GLY A 447 -8.66 -2.57 27.39
C GLY A 447 -8.77 -1.95 28.78
N LYS A 448 -9.60 -2.56 29.65
CA LYS A 448 -9.72 -2.17 31.04
C LYS A 448 -8.38 -2.32 31.77
N GLY A 449 -7.98 -1.28 32.49
CA GLY A 449 -6.71 -1.25 33.24
C GLY A 449 -5.47 -0.96 32.40
N GLU A 450 -5.60 -0.82 31.07
CA GLU A 450 -4.50 -0.39 30.20
C GLU A 450 -4.18 1.10 30.42
N THR A 451 -2.96 1.48 30.08
CA THR A 451 -2.54 2.88 29.98
C THR A 451 -2.39 3.25 28.52
N ASP A 452 -3.04 4.30 28.08
CA ASP A 452 -2.90 4.79 26.71
C ASP A 452 -1.48 5.36 26.49
N PRO A 453 -0.70 4.85 25.53
CA PRO A 453 0.68 5.30 25.33
C PRO A 453 0.82 6.76 24.90
N VAL A 454 -0.22 7.35 24.31
CA VAL A 454 -0.22 8.73 23.77
C VAL A 454 -0.66 9.70 24.85
N THR A 455 -1.85 9.49 25.43
CA THR A 455 -2.43 10.41 26.41
C THR A 455 -1.91 10.19 27.84
N LYS A 456 -1.21 9.07 28.09
CA LYS A 456 -0.76 8.60 29.41
C LYS A 456 -1.90 8.39 30.42
N ALA A 457 -3.15 8.42 29.94
CA ALA A 457 -4.33 8.19 30.78
C ALA A 457 -4.59 6.69 30.97
N ALA A 458 -4.99 6.32 32.16
CA ALA A 458 -5.50 4.98 32.44
C ALA A 458 -6.91 4.82 31.85
N VAL A 459 -7.26 3.57 31.47
CA VAL A 459 -8.58 3.20 30.93
C VAL A 459 -9.34 2.34 31.98
N PRO A 460 -9.92 2.97 33.03
CA PRO A 460 -10.54 2.21 34.12
C PRO A 460 -11.86 1.56 33.71
N MET A 461 -12.60 2.14 32.77
CA MET A 461 -13.92 1.70 32.29
C MET A 461 -13.85 1.04 30.91
N GLY A 462 -12.71 0.48 30.52
CA GLY A 462 -12.51 -0.20 29.25
C GLY A 462 -13.16 -1.60 29.19
N LEU A 463 -12.97 -2.26 28.06
CA LEU A 463 -13.41 -3.65 27.83
C LEU A 463 -12.60 -4.62 28.69
N SER A 464 -13.27 -5.57 29.33
CA SER A 464 -12.59 -6.69 29.99
C SER A 464 -11.95 -7.65 28.98
N ASP A 465 -11.04 -8.52 29.39
CA ASP A 465 -10.43 -9.52 28.51
C ASP A 465 -11.47 -10.50 27.96
N GLU A 466 -12.52 -10.84 28.73
CA GLU A 466 -13.65 -11.68 28.29
C GLU A 466 -14.47 -10.97 27.18
N GLN A 467 -14.80 -9.71 27.39
CA GLN A 467 -15.51 -8.92 26.38
C GLN A 467 -14.68 -8.77 25.08
N ILE A 468 -13.37 -8.61 25.22
CA ILE A 468 -12.47 -8.57 24.06
C ILE A 468 -12.44 -9.94 23.37
N ALA A 469 -12.39 -11.04 24.10
CA ALA A 469 -12.46 -12.39 23.53
C ALA A 469 -13.76 -12.62 22.75
N ASP A 470 -14.91 -12.19 23.28
CA ASP A 470 -16.21 -12.26 22.60
C ASP A 470 -16.21 -11.44 21.30
N ILE A 471 -15.70 -10.20 21.34
CA ILE A 471 -15.58 -9.35 20.14
C ILE A 471 -14.64 -9.99 19.10
N VAL A 472 -13.53 -10.58 19.52
CA VAL A 472 -12.59 -11.30 18.65
C VAL A 472 -13.29 -12.49 17.97
N ALA A 473 -14.05 -13.29 18.74
CA ALA A 473 -14.80 -14.41 18.20
C ALA A 473 -15.78 -13.96 17.11
N TYR A 474 -16.50 -12.87 17.36
CA TYR A 474 -17.39 -12.28 16.36
C TYR A 474 -16.65 -11.81 15.12
N LEU A 475 -15.58 -11.00 15.26
CA LEU A 475 -14.84 -10.48 14.11
C LEU A 475 -14.16 -11.58 13.29
N GLN A 476 -13.71 -12.66 13.91
CA GLN A 476 -13.16 -13.83 13.20
C GLN A 476 -14.23 -14.65 12.47
N ALA A 477 -15.48 -14.54 12.88
CA ALA A 477 -16.65 -15.17 12.20
C ALA A 477 -17.12 -14.37 10.98
N LEU A 478 -16.74 -13.10 10.85
CA LEU A 478 -17.08 -12.24 9.69
C LEU A 478 -16.21 -12.61 8.47
N LYS A 479 -16.60 -13.66 7.80
CA LYS A 479 -15.91 -14.22 6.62
C LYS A 479 -16.68 -13.92 5.35
#